data_0e9268438c7c452d1e35735142454fa0
#
_entry.id   0e9268438c7c452d1e35735142454fa0
#
_cell.length_a   1.000
_cell.length_b   1.000
_cell.length_c   1.000
_cell.angle_alpha   90.00
_cell.angle_beta   90.00
_cell.angle_gamma   90.00
#
_symmetry.space_group_name_H-M   'P 1'
#
loop_
_entity.id
_entity.type
_entity.pdbx_description
1 polymer ?
#
loop_
_entity_poly.entity_id
_entity_poly.type
_entity_poly.pdbx_seq_one_letter_code
_entity_poly.pdbx_strand_id
1 'polypeptide(L)'
;EVDFIPASSNAAAAQAVAEGRVDAAAAPERAADLFNLEVVARDIADVRGAHTRFVLVGRSGVPCPRTGDDRTSVVFNLPQRPGTLVGALTEFALRGVDLSRIESRPTRTNIGTYRFHVDLNGHIDDAPVAEAISALYLRCDDLTYLGSWPAARREGEQVRNNTVARIAEAHAWVERMRRGDIPERRNLE
;
A
#
# COMPACT_ATOMS: atom_id res chain seq x y z
N GLU A 1 -3.50 -40.57 12.77
CA GLU A 1 -2.58 -39.52 13.27
C GLU A 1 -1.69 -39.13 12.11
N VAL A 2 -1.53 -37.82 11.85
CA VAL A 2 -0.73 -37.32 10.72
C VAL A 2 0.40 -36.49 11.30
N ASP A 3 1.64 -36.82 10.91
CA ASP A 3 2.80 -36.03 11.28
C ASP A 3 2.92 -34.79 10.39
N PHE A 4 2.88 -33.59 10.99
CA PHE A 4 3.04 -32.34 10.30
C PHE A 4 4.51 -31.92 10.26
N ILE A 5 5.07 -31.81 9.05
CA ILE A 5 6.45 -31.41 8.81
C ILE A 5 6.44 -30.01 8.16
N PRO A 6 6.92 -28.95 8.84
CA PRO A 6 6.99 -27.62 8.26
C PRO A 6 8.04 -27.54 7.15
N ALA A 7 7.67 -26.96 6.01
CA ALA A 7 8.57 -26.71 4.89
C ALA A 7 8.93 -25.22 4.78
N SER A 8 10.07 -24.90 4.17
CA SER A 8 10.54 -23.53 3.98
C SER A 8 9.70 -22.73 2.98
N SER A 9 8.97 -23.43 2.10
CA SER A 9 8.03 -22.84 1.14
C SER A 9 7.05 -23.89 0.62
N ASN A 10 5.94 -23.44 0.03
CA ASN A 10 4.98 -24.35 -0.63
C ASN A 10 5.62 -25.16 -1.75
N ALA A 11 6.55 -24.59 -2.51
CA ALA A 11 7.29 -25.30 -3.55
C ALA A 11 8.22 -26.38 -2.96
N ALA A 12 8.90 -26.08 -1.84
CA ALA A 12 9.74 -27.05 -1.16
C ALA A 12 8.93 -28.21 -0.57
N ALA A 13 7.69 -27.95 -0.11
CA ALA A 13 6.78 -29.01 0.33
C ALA A 13 6.38 -29.94 -0.82
N ALA A 14 5.99 -29.39 -1.97
CA ALA A 14 5.64 -30.18 -3.16
C ALA A 14 6.85 -30.97 -3.69
N GLN A 15 8.04 -30.36 -3.70
CA GLN A 15 9.26 -31.03 -4.07
C GLN A 15 9.57 -32.23 -3.16
N ALA A 16 9.32 -32.09 -1.85
CA ALA A 16 9.53 -33.19 -0.90
C ALA A 16 8.63 -34.40 -1.18
N VAL A 17 7.38 -34.17 -1.67
CA VAL A 17 6.50 -35.26 -2.15
C VAL A 17 7.07 -35.92 -3.40
N ALA A 18 7.51 -35.13 -4.39
CA ALA A 18 8.10 -35.67 -5.62
C ALA A 18 9.34 -36.48 -5.37
N GLU A 19 10.12 -36.17 -4.34
CA GLU A 19 11.30 -36.90 -3.90
C GLU A 19 10.98 -38.06 -2.96
N GLY A 20 9.70 -38.32 -2.63
CA GLY A 20 9.29 -39.42 -1.75
C GLY A 20 9.67 -39.22 -0.28
N ARG A 21 9.96 -37.99 0.15
CA ARG A 21 10.34 -37.68 1.55
C ARG A 21 9.13 -37.48 2.47
N VAL A 22 7.98 -37.14 1.90
CA VAL A 22 6.70 -36.99 2.58
C VAL A 22 5.58 -37.53 1.70
N ASP A 23 4.46 -37.92 2.28
CA ASP A 23 3.35 -38.56 1.57
C ASP A 23 2.44 -37.54 0.85
N ALA A 24 2.26 -36.35 1.41
CA ALA A 24 1.41 -35.29 0.87
C ALA A 24 1.92 -33.89 1.27
N ALA A 25 1.50 -32.86 0.54
CA ALA A 25 1.80 -31.47 0.84
C ALA A 25 0.61 -30.56 0.56
N ALA A 26 0.46 -29.50 1.35
CA ALA A 26 -0.40 -28.39 1.05
C ALA A 26 0.38 -27.34 0.24
N ALA A 27 -0.02 -27.12 -1.03
CA ALA A 27 0.67 -26.23 -1.95
C ALA A 27 -0.32 -25.63 -2.96
N PRO A 28 0.02 -24.54 -3.68
CA PRO A 28 -0.76 -24.08 -4.82
C PRO A 28 -0.80 -25.16 -5.94
N GLU A 29 -1.92 -25.26 -6.64
CA GLU A 29 -2.13 -26.26 -7.72
C GLU A 29 -1.01 -26.25 -8.77
N ARG A 30 -0.47 -25.06 -9.10
CA ARG A 30 0.68 -24.92 -10.01
C ARG A 30 1.92 -25.72 -9.56
N ALA A 31 2.07 -26.00 -8.26
CA ALA A 31 3.18 -26.85 -7.80
C ALA A 31 2.97 -28.31 -8.18
N ALA A 32 1.74 -28.80 -8.22
CA ALA A 32 1.43 -30.13 -8.71
C ALA A 32 1.82 -30.27 -10.19
N ASP A 33 1.48 -29.30 -11.04
CA ASP A 33 1.88 -29.29 -12.45
C ASP A 33 3.42 -29.30 -12.60
N LEU A 34 4.10 -28.46 -11.80
CA LEU A 34 5.56 -28.31 -11.88
C LEU A 34 6.32 -29.58 -11.50
N PHE A 35 5.83 -30.30 -10.50
CA PHE A 35 6.49 -31.50 -9.96
C PHE A 35 5.81 -32.81 -10.40
N ASN A 36 4.85 -32.75 -11.33
CA ASN A 36 4.08 -33.88 -11.84
C ASN A 36 3.43 -34.71 -10.72
N LEU A 37 2.72 -34.03 -9.82
CA LEU A 37 2.02 -34.61 -8.68
C LEU A 37 0.52 -34.66 -8.90
N GLU A 38 -0.15 -35.61 -8.26
CA GLU A 38 -1.60 -35.71 -8.24
C GLU A 38 -2.20 -34.74 -7.20
N VAL A 39 -3.29 -34.03 -7.60
CA VAL A 39 -4.05 -33.17 -6.69
C VAL A 39 -5.16 -34.01 -6.03
N VAL A 40 -4.99 -34.36 -4.76
CA VAL A 40 -5.93 -35.17 -4.00
C VAL A 40 -7.09 -34.39 -3.40
N ALA A 41 -6.91 -33.07 -3.13
CA ALA A 41 -7.95 -32.19 -2.60
C ALA A 41 -7.74 -30.75 -3.10
N ARG A 42 -8.84 -30.05 -3.39
CA ARG A 42 -8.85 -28.65 -3.85
C ARG A 42 -9.53 -27.75 -2.83
N ASP A 43 -9.21 -26.44 -2.88
CA ASP A 43 -9.87 -25.41 -2.06
C ASP A 43 -9.81 -25.67 -0.55
N ILE A 44 -8.68 -26.22 -0.09
CA ILE A 44 -8.44 -26.61 1.31
C ILE A 44 -8.01 -25.44 2.21
N ALA A 45 -8.04 -24.20 1.72
CA ALA A 45 -7.67 -23.02 2.51
C ALA A 45 -8.69 -22.76 3.63
N ASP A 46 -8.21 -22.58 4.87
CA ASP A 46 -9.03 -22.25 6.04
C ASP A 46 -9.74 -20.89 5.88
N VAL A 47 -9.10 -19.95 5.20
CA VAL A 47 -9.64 -18.63 4.90
C VAL A 47 -9.92 -18.50 3.41
N ARG A 48 -11.19 -18.45 3.05
CA ARG A 48 -11.60 -18.20 1.66
C ARG A 48 -11.18 -16.79 1.23
N GLY A 49 -10.63 -16.68 0.04
CA GLY A 49 -10.23 -15.39 -0.53
C GLY A 49 -8.90 -14.83 0.00
N ALA A 50 -8.09 -15.64 0.69
CA ALA A 50 -6.73 -15.27 1.04
C ALA A 50 -5.92 -14.91 -0.23
N HIS A 51 -5.24 -13.75 -0.20
CA HIS A 51 -4.45 -13.28 -1.32
C HIS A 51 -3.02 -12.99 -0.89
N THR A 52 -2.08 -13.38 -1.73
CA THR A 52 -0.68 -13.00 -1.58
C THR A 52 -0.39 -11.81 -2.51
N ARG A 53 0.12 -10.73 -1.93
CA ARG A 53 0.58 -9.58 -2.70
C ARG A 53 2.01 -9.79 -3.17
N PHE A 54 2.21 -9.70 -4.47
CA PHE A 54 3.54 -9.66 -5.07
C PHE A 54 3.84 -8.25 -5.55
N VAL A 55 5.10 -7.84 -5.44
CA VAL A 55 5.59 -6.56 -5.94
C VAL A 55 6.78 -6.81 -6.88
N LEU A 56 6.81 -6.06 -7.97
CA LEU A 56 7.97 -6.02 -8.86
C LEU A 56 8.94 -4.96 -8.33
N VAL A 57 10.15 -5.38 -7.97
CA VAL A 57 11.20 -4.48 -7.49
C VAL A 57 12.17 -4.19 -8.64
N GLY A 58 12.37 -2.91 -8.91
CA GLY A 58 13.29 -2.42 -9.93
C GLY A 58 14.33 -1.45 -9.34
N ARG A 59 15.19 -0.92 -10.22
CA ARG A 59 16.09 0.18 -9.86
C ARG A 59 15.28 1.47 -9.69
N SER A 60 15.80 2.40 -8.89
CA SER A 60 15.22 3.74 -8.78
C SER A 60 15.12 4.40 -10.16
N GLY A 61 13.99 5.04 -10.42
CA GLY A 61 13.70 5.68 -11.70
C GLY A 61 12.47 6.57 -11.62
N VAL A 62 12.03 7.06 -12.78
CA VAL A 62 10.79 7.82 -12.90
C VAL A 62 9.60 6.92 -12.57
N PRO A 63 8.62 7.37 -11.80
CA PRO A 63 7.39 6.62 -11.54
C PRO A 63 6.68 6.20 -12.83
N CYS A 64 5.87 5.15 -12.75
CA CYS A 64 4.97 4.80 -13.85
C CYS A 64 4.07 6.00 -14.21
N PRO A 65 3.64 6.14 -15.47
CA PRO A 65 2.67 7.18 -15.82
C PRO A 65 1.38 7.06 -15.00
N ARG A 66 0.83 8.20 -14.61
CA ARG A 66 -0.43 8.28 -13.88
C ARG A 66 -1.59 7.67 -14.66
N THR A 67 -2.35 6.77 -14.04
CA THR A 67 -3.51 6.11 -14.65
C THR A 67 -4.84 6.62 -14.13
N GLY A 68 -4.84 7.31 -12.99
CA GLY A 68 -6.05 7.73 -12.29
C GLY A 68 -6.52 6.71 -11.24
N ASP A 69 -6.05 5.48 -11.25
CA ASP A 69 -6.22 4.49 -10.18
C ASP A 69 -4.86 3.90 -9.82
N ASP A 70 -4.14 4.63 -8.99
CA ASP A 70 -2.75 4.36 -8.68
C ASP A 70 -2.55 4.12 -7.19
N ARG A 71 -1.42 3.51 -6.86
CA ARG A 71 -0.91 3.35 -5.50
C ARG A 71 0.46 3.98 -5.40
N THR A 72 0.71 4.63 -4.28
CA THR A 72 2.03 5.16 -3.92
C THR A 72 2.49 4.53 -2.63
N SER A 73 3.71 4.01 -2.59
CA SER A 73 4.30 3.47 -1.35
C SER A 73 5.40 4.36 -0.83
N VAL A 74 5.38 4.55 0.48
CA VAL A 74 6.43 5.20 1.24
C VAL A 74 6.82 4.38 2.47
N VAL A 75 8.07 4.52 2.88
CA VAL A 75 8.58 3.94 4.11
C VAL A 75 9.21 5.06 4.92
N PHE A 76 8.87 5.16 6.20
CA PHE A 76 9.38 6.23 7.04
C PHE A 76 9.64 5.79 8.48
N ASN A 77 10.52 6.53 9.15
CA ASN A 77 10.78 6.44 10.57
C ASN A 77 10.30 7.72 11.25
N LEU A 78 9.78 7.58 12.46
CA LEU A 78 9.29 8.71 13.25
C LEU A 78 10.10 8.85 14.54
N PRO A 79 10.27 10.09 15.03
CA PRO A 79 10.84 10.33 16.35
C PRO A 79 10.04 9.57 17.43
N GLN A 80 10.76 8.98 18.38
CA GLN A 80 10.16 8.20 19.46
C GLN A 80 9.54 9.12 20.53
N ARG A 81 8.36 9.66 20.24
CA ARG A 81 7.60 10.54 21.15
C ARG A 81 6.12 10.22 21.02
N PRO A 82 5.34 10.37 22.12
CA PRO A 82 3.90 10.22 22.09
C PRO A 82 3.26 11.10 21.01
N GLY A 83 2.30 10.55 20.25
CA GLY A 83 1.54 11.28 19.25
C GLY A 83 2.21 11.41 17.86
N THR A 84 3.48 11.01 17.66
CA THR A 84 4.17 11.18 16.36
C THR A 84 3.50 10.40 15.24
N LEU A 85 3.06 9.16 15.49
CA LEU A 85 2.33 8.38 14.49
C LEU A 85 0.96 9.00 14.18
N VAL A 86 0.23 9.45 15.18
CA VAL A 86 -1.04 10.16 14.98
C VAL A 86 -0.83 11.41 14.14
N GLY A 87 0.21 12.20 14.45
CA GLY A 87 0.57 13.38 13.67
C GLY A 87 0.90 13.06 12.22
N ALA A 88 1.64 11.99 11.96
CA ALA A 88 1.94 11.53 10.60
C ALA A 88 0.68 11.09 9.83
N LEU A 89 -0.21 10.31 10.46
CA LEU A 89 -1.47 9.88 9.85
C LEU A 89 -2.43 11.03 9.61
N THR A 90 -2.40 12.06 10.45
CA THR A 90 -3.19 13.28 10.28
C THR A 90 -2.84 14.03 9.00
N GLU A 91 -1.56 14.00 8.55
CA GLU A 91 -1.17 14.65 7.28
C GLU A 91 -1.85 14.03 6.07
N PHE A 92 -2.11 12.73 6.08
CA PHE A 92 -2.88 12.06 5.04
C PHE A 92 -4.37 12.41 5.15
N ALA A 93 -4.94 12.32 6.35
CA ALA A 93 -6.36 12.58 6.59
C ALA A 93 -6.77 14.02 6.21
N LEU A 94 -5.98 15.04 6.57
CA LEU A 94 -6.27 16.44 6.26
C LEU A 94 -6.28 16.72 4.75
N ARG A 95 -5.57 15.91 3.96
CA ARG A 95 -5.52 16.05 2.49
C ARG A 95 -6.42 15.06 1.76
N GLY A 96 -7.24 14.29 2.50
CA GLY A 96 -8.14 13.30 1.94
C GLY A 96 -7.44 12.15 1.23
N VAL A 97 -6.19 11.87 1.62
CA VAL A 97 -5.43 10.73 1.10
C VAL A 97 -5.75 9.50 1.92
N ASP A 98 -6.32 8.51 1.28
CA ASP A 98 -6.66 7.24 1.91
C ASP A 98 -5.47 6.26 1.90
N LEU A 99 -5.41 5.42 2.92
CA LEU A 99 -4.37 4.41 3.11
C LEU A 99 -4.94 3.02 2.82
N SER A 100 -4.38 2.34 1.83
CA SER A 100 -4.74 0.95 1.55
C SER A 100 -3.96 -0.05 2.40
N ARG A 101 -2.84 0.38 3.02
CA ARG A 101 -2.01 -0.44 3.91
C ARG A 101 -1.21 0.42 4.86
N ILE A 102 -1.09 -0.05 6.09
CA ILE A 102 -0.09 0.41 7.05
C ILE A 102 0.50 -0.81 7.79
N GLU A 103 1.80 -0.87 7.87
CA GLU A 103 2.53 -1.93 8.56
C GLU A 103 3.72 -1.33 9.32
N SER A 104 3.85 -1.66 10.59
CA SER A 104 5.00 -1.29 11.40
C SER A 104 5.94 -2.48 11.57
N ARG A 105 7.23 -2.25 11.38
CA ARG A 105 8.29 -3.23 11.61
C ARG A 105 9.35 -2.66 12.54
N PRO A 106 9.77 -3.39 13.60
CA PRO A 106 10.85 -2.94 14.45
C PRO A 106 12.15 -2.84 13.62
N THR A 107 12.87 -1.73 13.81
CA THR A 107 14.23 -1.61 13.28
C THR A 107 15.15 -2.41 14.21
N ARG A 108 15.92 -3.33 13.70
CA ARG A 108 16.83 -4.15 14.54
C ARG A 108 18.03 -3.37 15.09
N THR A 109 18.08 -2.07 14.85
CA THR A 109 19.20 -1.20 15.27
C THR A 109 19.03 -0.66 16.68
N ASN A 110 17.81 -0.30 17.09
CA ASN A 110 17.53 0.21 18.42
C ASN A 110 16.21 -0.35 18.96
N ILE A 111 16.17 -0.69 20.25
CA ILE A 111 14.94 -1.16 20.90
C ILE A 111 13.89 -0.04 20.87
N GLY A 112 12.71 -0.37 20.37
CA GLY A 112 11.56 0.55 20.33
C GLY A 112 11.46 1.43 19.09
N THR A 113 12.40 1.42 18.17
CA THR A 113 12.29 2.13 16.90
C THR A 113 11.54 1.30 15.86
N TYR A 114 10.60 1.95 15.15
CA TYR A 114 9.77 1.30 14.14
C TYR A 114 9.93 1.99 12.79
N ARG A 115 9.91 1.17 11.75
CA ARG A 115 9.77 1.58 10.36
C ARG A 115 8.35 1.34 9.92
N PHE A 116 7.71 2.38 9.40
CA PHE A 116 6.33 2.31 8.91
C PHE A 116 6.34 2.18 7.40
N HIS A 117 5.67 1.15 6.89
CA HIS A 117 5.43 0.92 5.48
C HIS A 117 3.98 1.29 5.19
N VAL A 118 3.75 2.25 4.31
CA VAL A 118 2.42 2.78 4.02
C VAL A 118 2.19 2.79 2.51
N ASP A 119 1.02 2.31 2.11
CA ASP A 119 0.54 2.42 0.74
C ASP A 119 -0.65 3.38 0.70
N LEU A 120 -0.51 4.40 -0.13
CA LEU A 120 -1.48 5.48 -0.36
C LEU A 120 -2.30 5.20 -1.61
N ASN A 121 -3.57 5.55 -1.59
CA ASN A 121 -4.41 5.59 -2.77
C ASN A 121 -4.13 6.88 -3.55
N GLY A 122 -3.58 6.78 -4.75
CA GLY A 122 -3.25 7.88 -5.64
C GLY A 122 -1.80 7.85 -6.11
N HIS A 123 -1.50 8.70 -7.08
CA HIS A 123 -0.18 8.86 -7.70
C HIS A 123 0.61 10.01 -7.06
N ILE A 124 1.94 9.97 -7.12
CA ILE A 124 2.78 11.08 -6.61
C ILE A 124 2.48 12.41 -7.31
N ASP A 125 2.01 12.37 -8.57
CA ASP A 125 1.60 13.57 -9.32
C ASP A 125 0.19 14.07 -8.94
N ASP A 126 -0.54 13.36 -8.08
CA ASP A 126 -1.78 13.87 -7.49
C ASP A 126 -1.42 14.88 -6.39
N ALA A 127 -1.89 16.12 -6.51
CA ALA A 127 -1.56 17.19 -5.56
C ALA A 127 -1.77 16.79 -4.08
N PRO A 128 -2.87 16.12 -3.68
CA PRO A 128 -3.05 15.68 -2.30
C PRO A 128 -1.96 14.71 -1.83
N VAL A 129 -1.55 13.77 -2.68
CA VAL A 129 -0.51 12.78 -2.36
C VAL A 129 0.85 13.45 -2.23
N ALA A 130 1.21 14.32 -3.18
CA ALA A 130 2.47 15.06 -3.15
C ALA A 130 2.56 15.96 -1.91
N GLU A 131 1.49 16.69 -1.57
CA GLU A 131 1.42 17.55 -0.39
C GLU A 131 1.48 16.75 0.91
N ALA A 132 0.80 15.58 0.97
CA ALA A 132 0.85 14.71 2.15
C ALA A 132 2.25 14.15 2.39
N ILE A 133 2.94 13.71 1.33
CA ILE A 133 4.32 13.22 1.41
C ILE A 133 5.27 14.34 1.81
N SER A 134 5.08 15.55 1.28
CA SER A 134 5.89 16.73 1.65
C SER A 134 5.73 17.09 3.13
N ALA A 135 4.50 17.08 3.65
CA ALA A 135 4.22 17.32 5.06
C ALA A 135 4.77 16.20 5.96
N LEU A 136 4.67 14.95 5.51
CA LEU A 136 5.24 13.80 6.20
C LEU A 136 6.78 13.90 6.29
N TYR A 137 7.43 14.32 5.20
CA TYR A 137 8.89 14.53 5.15
C TYR A 137 9.40 15.45 6.29
N LEU A 138 8.63 16.51 6.60
CA LEU A 138 8.97 17.46 7.67
C LEU A 138 8.80 16.87 9.09
N ARG A 139 8.12 15.73 9.23
CA ARG A 139 7.85 15.07 10.53
C ARG A 139 8.69 13.83 10.77
N CYS A 140 9.30 13.29 9.74
CA CYS A 140 10.04 12.03 9.79
C CYS A 140 11.52 12.25 10.08
N ASP A 141 12.15 11.28 10.74
CA ASP A 141 13.61 11.20 10.84
C ASP A 141 14.21 10.71 9.51
N ASP A 142 13.47 9.86 8.79
CA ASP A 142 13.83 9.33 7.48
C ASP A 142 12.56 9.01 6.69
N LEU A 143 12.57 9.29 5.39
CA LEU A 143 11.47 8.98 4.45
C LEU A 143 12.04 8.46 3.14
N THR A 144 11.61 7.28 2.75
CA THR A 144 11.94 6.65 1.47
C THR A 144 10.67 6.51 0.61
N TYR A 145 10.70 7.11 -0.57
CA TYR A 145 9.69 6.88 -1.60
C TYR A 145 10.03 5.60 -2.38
N LEU A 146 9.09 4.64 -2.43
CA LEU A 146 9.30 3.37 -3.11
C LEU A 146 8.76 3.36 -4.54
N GLY A 147 7.84 4.26 -4.88
CA GLY A 147 7.26 4.37 -6.22
C GLY A 147 5.77 4.63 -6.23
N SER A 148 5.26 4.97 -7.43
CA SER A 148 3.83 4.99 -7.75
C SER A 148 3.58 4.07 -8.94
N TRP A 149 2.48 3.30 -8.91
CA TRP A 149 2.11 2.32 -9.93
C TRP A 149 0.61 2.13 -10.02
N PRO A 150 0.09 1.62 -11.16
CA PRO A 150 -1.32 1.31 -11.31
C PRO A 150 -1.83 0.34 -10.25
N ALA A 151 -3.01 0.58 -9.70
CA ALA A 151 -3.65 -0.35 -8.77
C ALA A 151 -4.01 -1.66 -9.47
N ALA A 152 -3.73 -2.80 -8.83
CA ALA A 152 -4.08 -4.12 -9.37
C ALA A 152 -5.60 -4.39 -9.40
N ARG A 153 -6.37 -3.71 -8.53
CA ARG A 153 -7.83 -3.75 -8.47
C ARG A 153 -8.36 -2.32 -8.37
N ARG A 154 -9.43 -2.02 -9.09
CA ARG A 154 -10.14 -0.74 -9.02
C ARG A 154 -10.97 -0.70 -7.74
N GLU A 155 -10.35 -0.27 -6.64
CA GLU A 155 -11.03 -0.03 -5.36
C GLU A 155 -10.89 1.46 -5.00
N GLY A 156 -12.02 2.14 -4.83
CA GLY A 156 -12.04 3.52 -4.31
C GLY A 156 -11.94 4.66 -5.34
N GLU A 157 -12.09 4.39 -6.64
CA GLU A 157 -12.03 5.41 -7.71
C GLU A 157 -13.00 6.59 -7.47
N GLN A 158 -14.21 6.31 -6.99
CA GLN A 158 -15.24 7.33 -6.78
C GLN A 158 -14.95 8.32 -5.63
N VAL A 159 -14.43 7.81 -4.51
CA VAL A 159 -14.12 8.64 -3.33
C VAL A 159 -12.93 9.57 -3.64
N ARG A 160 -11.92 9.05 -4.34
CA ARG A 160 -10.74 9.81 -4.71
C ARG A 160 -11.07 10.90 -5.73
N ASN A 161 -11.85 10.60 -6.76
CA ASN A 161 -12.25 11.56 -7.79
C ASN A 161 -12.99 12.74 -7.17
N ASN A 162 -13.85 12.52 -6.17
CA ASN A 162 -14.52 13.58 -5.45
C ASN A 162 -13.54 14.47 -4.64
N THR A 163 -12.53 13.87 -4.01
CA THR A 163 -11.54 14.63 -3.22
C THR A 163 -10.64 15.46 -4.12
N VAL A 164 -10.12 14.88 -5.20
CA VAL A 164 -9.28 15.58 -6.20
C VAL A 164 -10.05 16.73 -6.85
N ALA A 165 -11.32 16.51 -7.22
CA ALA A 165 -12.17 17.56 -7.80
C ALA A 165 -12.40 18.73 -6.83
N ARG A 166 -12.66 18.44 -5.55
CA ARG A 166 -12.84 19.49 -4.52
C ARG A 166 -11.58 20.30 -4.27
N ILE A 167 -10.41 19.67 -4.29
CA ILE A 167 -9.13 20.38 -4.13
C ILE A 167 -8.85 21.28 -5.33
N ALA A 168 -9.09 20.79 -6.55
CA ALA A 168 -8.95 21.58 -7.76
C ALA A 168 -9.91 22.80 -7.74
N GLU A 169 -11.14 22.62 -7.28
CA GLU A 169 -12.11 23.71 -7.11
C GLU A 169 -11.63 24.74 -6.07
N ALA A 170 -11.08 24.28 -4.95
CA ALA A 170 -10.52 25.17 -3.92
C ALA A 170 -9.33 25.98 -4.45
N HIS A 171 -8.42 25.35 -5.19
CA HIS A 171 -7.30 26.06 -5.83
C HIS A 171 -7.80 27.11 -6.85
N ALA A 172 -8.76 26.73 -7.70
CA ALA A 172 -9.35 27.66 -8.66
C ALA A 172 -10.04 28.85 -7.95
N TRP A 173 -10.66 28.61 -6.79
CA TRP A 173 -11.23 29.66 -5.97
C TRP A 173 -10.16 30.63 -5.45
N VAL A 174 -9.05 30.11 -4.88
CA VAL A 174 -7.93 30.95 -4.41
C VAL A 174 -7.34 31.78 -5.54
N GLU A 175 -7.15 31.20 -6.73
CA GLU A 175 -6.65 31.94 -7.90
C GLU A 175 -7.60 33.07 -8.34
N ARG A 176 -8.91 32.89 -8.27
CA ARG A 176 -9.88 33.95 -8.51
C ARG A 176 -9.72 35.08 -7.48
N MET A 177 -9.56 34.73 -6.20
CA MET A 177 -9.34 35.75 -5.16
C MET A 177 -8.08 36.56 -5.38
N ARG A 178 -6.99 35.93 -5.81
CA ARG A 178 -5.72 36.58 -6.16
C ARG A 178 -5.88 37.60 -7.32
N ARG A 179 -6.81 37.32 -8.24
CA ARG A 179 -7.13 38.22 -9.38
C ARG A 179 -8.16 39.31 -9.05
N GLY A 180 -8.68 39.34 -7.82
CA GLY A 180 -9.70 40.28 -7.41
C GLY A 180 -11.13 39.91 -7.82
N ASP A 181 -11.35 38.71 -8.37
CA ASP A 181 -12.67 38.18 -8.73
C ASP A 181 -13.39 37.68 -7.45
N ILE A 182 -13.93 38.62 -6.67
CA ILE A 182 -14.67 38.31 -5.44
C ILE A 182 -16.08 37.91 -5.84
N PRO A 183 -16.55 36.68 -5.62
CA PRO A 183 -17.93 36.29 -5.87
C PRO A 183 -18.85 37.05 -4.93
N GLU A 184 -19.98 37.54 -5.46
CA GLU A 184 -21.04 38.13 -4.62
C GLU A 184 -21.39 37.14 -3.50
N ARG A 185 -21.55 37.68 -2.28
CA ARG A 185 -21.91 36.86 -1.11
C ARG A 185 -23.22 36.11 -1.42
N ARG A 186 -23.19 34.78 -1.43
CA ARG A 186 -24.41 34.00 -1.31
C ARG A 186 -25.08 34.41 0.00
N ASN A 187 -26.24 35.02 -0.08
CA ASN A 187 -27.07 35.26 1.08
C ASN A 187 -27.34 33.92 1.75
N LEU A 188 -26.83 33.75 2.96
CA LEU A 188 -27.17 32.63 3.84
C LEU A 188 -28.58 32.99 4.39
N GLU A 189 -29.64 32.49 3.71
CA GLU A 189 -30.96 32.34 4.29
C GLU A 189 -31.05 30.99 5.02
#